data_836fe85083b753f1a2f282de9286d78e
#
_entry.id   836fe85083b753f1a2f282de9286d78e
#
_cell.length_a   1.000
_cell.length_b   1.000
_cell.length_c   1.000
_cell.angle_alpha   90.00
_cell.angle_beta   90.00
_cell.angle_gamma   90.00
#
_symmetry.space_group_name_H-M   'P 1'
#
loop_
_entity.id
_entity.type
_entity.pdbx_description
1 polymer ?
#
loop_
_entity_poly.entity_id
_entity_poly.type
_entity_poly.pdbx_seq_one_letter_code
_entity_poly.pdbx_strand_id
1 'polypeptide(L)'
;MKVTDSKDLVKVSQIRPIMQEYFGISMDLARIKLMAYMLHALCGVQTVSLHKLVSAMPASVERDSNLRCIQRFIANYALNLNLAARMIFSLLPVKDGWVLSMDRANWKFGEFNINILTLGVTYKDIAVPLLFSLLGKRGDSNWEERKAIMERFIRLFGHGCIDCLVADREFICKEWIGWLNDNRIRYYIRIRQDIWIVKPSTGERIRAWWLFNSLKVGQEKFYYKTVLHKGQYVYPAGSRIKRVPELQILIRFNRSEDGVASYKKRWEIETAFRAIKSSGFNIEDTYPRDRERIARLPAMVRIALVWTHLVV
;
A
#
# COMPACT_ATOMS: atom_id res chain seq x y z
N MET A 1 7.25 40.04 -2.16
CA MET A 1 5.89 39.77 -1.65
C MET A 1 5.25 38.73 -2.57
N LYS A 2 5.36 37.42 -2.27
CA LYS A 2 4.70 36.36 -3.07
C LYS A 2 3.24 36.34 -2.65
N VAL A 3 2.38 36.73 -3.57
CA VAL A 3 0.92 36.54 -3.46
C VAL A 3 0.69 35.07 -3.26
N THR A 4 0.17 34.67 -2.11
CA THR A 4 -0.33 33.33 -1.86
C THR A 4 -1.45 33.11 -2.86
N ASP A 5 -1.24 32.27 -3.84
CA ASP A 5 -2.11 32.10 -4.97
C ASP A 5 -3.50 31.69 -4.43
N SER A 6 -4.55 32.39 -4.87
CA SER A 6 -5.93 32.15 -4.42
C SER A 6 -6.35 30.69 -4.63
N LYS A 7 -5.75 30.02 -5.61
CA LYS A 7 -5.91 28.58 -5.89
C LYS A 7 -5.42 27.69 -4.74
N ASP A 8 -4.37 28.07 -4.01
CA ASP A 8 -3.80 27.28 -2.91
C ASP A 8 -4.68 27.32 -1.67
N LEU A 9 -5.29 28.49 -1.39
CA LEU A 9 -6.27 28.62 -0.31
C LEU A 9 -7.55 27.82 -0.58
N VAL A 10 -7.98 27.72 -1.84
CA VAL A 10 -9.12 26.88 -2.26
C VAL A 10 -8.86 25.39 -1.98
N LYS A 11 -7.68 24.89 -2.29
CA LYS A 11 -7.32 23.47 -2.04
C LYS A 11 -7.29 23.12 -0.54
N VAL A 12 -6.77 24.00 0.30
CA VAL A 12 -6.81 23.83 1.76
C VAL A 12 -8.25 23.88 2.29
N SER A 13 -9.10 24.76 1.73
CA SER A 13 -10.50 24.85 2.13
C SER A 13 -11.30 23.59 1.80
N GLN A 14 -10.93 22.83 0.77
CA GLN A 14 -11.58 21.58 0.39
C GLN A 14 -11.22 20.40 1.30
N ILE A 15 -9.94 20.28 1.69
CA ILE A 15 -9.49 19.14 2.51
C ILE A 15 -9.86 19.31 4.00
N ARG A 16 -9.89 20.54 4.49
CA ARG A 16 -10.14 20.83 5.91
C ARG A 16 -11.49 20.31 6.43
N PRO A 17 -12.64 20.46 5.76
CA PRO A 17 -13.92 19.90 6.20
C PRO A 17 -13.86 18.38 6.32
N ILE A 18 -13.27 17.71 5.34
CA ILE A 18 -13.10 16.24 5.34
C ILE A 18 -12.25 15.82 6.54
N MET A 19 -11.14 16.51 6.78
CA MET A 19 -10.30 16.23 7.95
C MET A 19 -11.04 16.46 9.27
N GLN A 20 -11.89 17.48 9.34
CA GLN A 20 -12.68 17.79 10.52
C GLN A 20 -13.73 16.70 10.80
N GLU A 21 -14.35 16.15 9.76
CA GLU A 21 -15.27 15.02 9.86
C GLU A 21 -14.59 13.79 10.51
N TYR A 22 -13.39 13.43 10.04
CA TYR A 22 -12.70 12.22 10.50
C TYR A 22 -11.94 12.42 11.82
N PHE A 23 -11.32 13.57 12.02
CA PHE A 23 -10.42 13.80 13.15
C PHE A 23 -10.99 14.72 14.23
N GLY A 24 -12.14 15.37 13.99
CA GLY A 24 -12.69 16.40 14.88
C GLY A 24 -13.02 15.92 16.29
N ILE A 25 -13.28 14.62 16.49
CA ILE A 25 -13.50 14.03 17.82
C ILE A 25 -12.18 13.87 18.60
N SER A 26 -11.07 13.62 17.90
CA SER A 26 -9.77 13.29 18.50
C SER A 26 -8.74 14.42 18.42
N MET A 27 -9.03 15.49 17.68
CA MET A 27 -8.10 16.57 17.38
C MET A 27 -8.80 17.93 17.42
N ASP A 28 -8.20 18.89 18.09
CA ASP A 28 -8.69 20.26 18.10
C ASP A 28 -8.56 20.94 16.72
N LEU A 29 -9.34 22.00 16.51
CA LEU A 29 -9.42 22.73 15.24
C LEU A 29 -8.08 23.34 14.82
N ALA A 30 -7.24 23.77 15.76
CA ALA A 30 -5.93 24.35 15.46
C ALA A 30 -4.97 23.30 14.85
N ARG A 31 -4.98 22.07 15.41
CA ARG A 31 -4.20 20.95 14.87
C ARG A 31 -4.72 20.47 13.51
N ILE A 32 -6.04 20.41 13.32
CA ILE A 32 -6.64 20.08 12.01
C ILE A 32 -6.20 21.11 10.96
N LYS A 33 -6.23 22.40 11.32
CA LYS A 33 -5.77 23.49 10.44
C LYS A 33 -4.28 23.35 10.11
N LEU A 34 -3.43 23.08 11.10
CA LEU A 34 -2.01 22.83 10.90
C LEU A 34 -1.78 21.65 9.97
N MET A 35 -2.47 20.52 10.21
CA MET A 35 -2.38 19.31 9.37
C MET A 35 -2.82 19.59 7.93
N ALA A 36 -3.87 20.37 7.72
CA ALA A 36 -4.32 20.78 6.38
C ALA A 36 -3.26 21.63 5.65
N TYR A 37 -2.62 22.57 6.34
CA TYR A 37 -1.53 23.35 5.77
C TYR A 37 -0.30 22.49 5.46
N MET A 38 0.04 21.55 6.34
CA MET A 38 1.14 20.60 6.09
C MET A 38 0.86 19.74 4.87
N LEU A 39 -0.37 19.22 4.70
CA LEU A 39 -0.76 18.43 3.53
C LEU A 39 -0.69 19.26 2.25
N HIS A 40 -1.20 20.50 2.28
CA HIS A 40 -1.10 21.39 1.15
C HIS A 40 0.36 21.66 0.76
N ALA A 41 1.21 21.98 1.74
CA ALA A 41 2.65 22.18 1.52
C ALA A 41 3.32 20.92 0.96
N LEU A 42 3.00 19.72 1.49
CA LEU A 42 3.49 18.45 0.97
C LEU A 42 3.12 18.24 -0.50
N CYS A 43 1.88 18.54 -0.90
CA CYS A 43 1.45 18.45 -2.30
C CYS A 43 2.22 19.43 -3.21
N GLY A 44 2.52 20.62 -2.72
CA GLY A 44 3.21 21.66 -3.51
C GLY A 44 4.71 21.43 -3.65
N VAL A 45 5.41 21.10 -2.54
CA VAL A 45 6.88 20.98 -2.57
C VAL A 45 7.39 19.56 -2.76
N GLN A 46 6.52 18.57 -2.65
CA GLN A 46 6.82 17.15 -2.84
C GLN A 46 8.09 16.69 -2.08
N THR A 47 8.26 17.14 -0.85
CA THR A 47 9.35 16.75 0.03
C THR A 47 8.91 16.81 1.49
N VAL A 48 9.49 15.94 2.33
CA VAL A 48 9.25 15.93 3.78
C VAL A 48 10.22 16.82 4.56
N SER A 49 11.10 17.55 3.88
CA SER A 49 12.00 18.53 4.53
C SER A 49 11.18 19.61 5.23
N LEU A 50 11.28 19.67 6.57
CA LEU A 50 10.47 20.60 7.38
C LEU A 50 10.70 22.05 7.01
N HIS A 51 11.93 22.44 6.67
CA HIS A 51 12.25 23.80 6.23
C HIS A 51 11.56 24.16 4.90
N LYS A 52 11.50 23.23 3.94
CA LYS A 52 10.81 23.43 2.66
C LYS A 52 9.29 23.46 2.86
N LEU A 53 8.74 22.59 3.73
CA LEU A 53 7.33 22.59 4.07
C LEU A 53 6.90 23.95 4.67
N VAL A 54 7.64 24.44 5.65
CA VAL A 54 7.35 25.73 6.28
C VAL A 54 7.39 26.88 5.27
N SER A 55 8.32 26.85 4.30
CA SER A 55 8.43 27.89 3.26
C SER A 55 7.24 27.86 2.30
N ALA A 56 6.51 26.75 2.19
CA ALA A 56 5.31 26.61 1.36
C ALA A 56 4.00 26.83 2.14
N MET A 57 4.08 27.05 3.45
CA MET A 57 2.90 27.38 4.27
C MET A 57 2.50 28.85 4.12
N PRO A 58 1.22 29.21 4.38
CA PRO A 58 0.78 30.59 4.32
C PRO A 58 1.60 31.53 5.21
N ALA A 59 1.97 32.69 4.69
CA ALA A 59 2.84 33.67 5.34
C ALA A 59 2.20 34.43 6.52
N SER A 60 0.99 34.05 6.94
CA SER A 60 0.27 34.71 8.06
C SER A 60 0.89 34.44 9.44
N VAL A 61 1.84 33.53 9.52
CA VAL A 61 2.56 33.16 10.78
C VAL A 61 4.06 33.16 10.50
N GLU A 62 4.83 33.62 11.48
CA GLU A 62 6.29 33.63 11.40
C GLU A 62 6.84 32.21 11.13
N ARG A 63 7.84 32.14 10.24
CA ARG A 63 8.42 30.89 9.76
C ARG A 63 8.92 29.97 10.87
N ASP A 64 9.61 30.53 11.85
CA ASP A 64 10.17 29.76 12.96
C ASP A 64 9.09 29.24 13.90
N SER A 65 7.99 29.99 14.06
CA SER A 65 6.81 29.54 14.79
C SER A 65 6.14 28.35 14.11
N ASN A 66 5.96 28.42 12.77
CA ASN A 66 5.43 27.30 11.97
C ASN A 66 6.31 26.07 12.08
N LEU A 67 7.63 26.23 12.01
CA LEU A 67 8.58 25.12 12.14
C LEU A 67 8.43 24.41 13.51
N ARG A 68 8.38 25.18 14.59
CA ARG A 68 8.17 24.64 15.95
C ARG A 68 6.82 23.94 16.08
N CYS A 69 5.77 24.47 15.46
CA CYS A 69 4.43 23.85 15.46
C CYS A 69 4.44 22.47 14.74
N ILE A 70 5.08 22.40 13.56
CA ILE A 70 5.22 21.11 12.82
C ILE A 70 6.06 20.13 13.63
N GLN A 71 7.18 20.56 14.18
CA GLN A 71 8.05 19.71 15.00
C GLN A 71 7.31 19.14 16.22
N ARG A 72 6.56 19.97 16.94
CA ARG A 72 5.73 19.54 18.08
C ARG A 72 4.61 18.59 17.65
N PHE A 73 3.96 18.85 16.52
CA PHE A 73 2.92 17.97 15.97
C PHE A 73 3.50 16.58 15.66
N ILE A 74 4.61 16.51 14.92
CA ILE A 74 5.28 15.25 14.58
C ILE A 74 5.83 14.57 15.85
N ALA A 75 6.33 15.32 16.84
CA ALA A 75 6.91 14.76 18.04
C ALA A 75 5.86 14.20 19.02
N ASN A 76 4.78 14.90 19.23
CA ASN A 76 3.92 14.69 20.40
C ASN A 76 2.51 14.19 20.06
N TYR A 77 2.05 14.33 18.79
CA TYR A 77 0.70 13.94 18.45
C TYR A 77 0.63 12.55 17.82
N ALA A 78 -0.08 11.64 18.48
CA ALA A 78 -0.35 10.30 17.96
C ALA A 78 -1.49 10.35 16.93
N LEU A 79 -1.15 10.41 15.63
CA LEU A 79 -2.15 10.37 14.57
C LEU A 79 -2.85 9.01 14.54
N ASN A 80 -4.17 9.00 14.66
CA ASN A 80 -4.97 7.78 14.55
C ASN A 80 -4.95 7.25 13.10
N LEU A 81 -4.15 6.21 12.88
CA LEU A 81 -3.94 5.62 11.55
C LEU A 81 -5.20 4.95 10.98
N ASN A 82 -6.17 4.55 11.82
CA ASN A 82 -7.45 4.02 11.36
C ASN A 82 -8.35 5.13 10.80
N LEU A 83 -8.37 6.28 11.46
CA LEU A 83 -9.11 7.45 10.95
C LEU A 83 -8.49 7.96 9.65
N ALA A 84 -7.16 8.00 9.56
CA ALA A 84 -6.47 8.34 8.32
C ALA A 84 -6.83 7.36 7.17
N ALA A 85 -6.85 6.06 7.45
CA ALA A 85 -7.24 5.05 6.48
C ALA A 85 -8.71 5.20 6.04
N ARG A 86 -9.63 5.46 6.98
CA ARG A 86 -11.05 5.72 6.67
C ARG A 86 -11.22 6.96 5.82
N MET A 87 -10.52 8.06 6.15
CA MET A 87 -10.52 9.27 5.36
C MET A 87 -10.01 9.03 3.94
N ILE A 88 -8.88 8.33 3.78
CA ILE A 88 -8.35 7.97 2.46
C ILE A 88 -9.37 7.14 1.68
N PHE A 89 -9.98 6.14 2.31
CA PHE A 89 -10.97 5.26 1.68
C PHE A 89 -12.24 6.04 1.26
N SER A 90 -12.65 7.04 2.03
CA SER A 90 -13.81 7.87 1.67
C SER A 90 -13.58 8.72 0.43
N LEU A 91 -12.34 9.06 0.11
CA LEU A 91 -11.98 9.79 -1.11
C LEU A 91 -12.03 8.92 -2.37
N LEU A 92 -12.02 7.58 -2.24
CA LEU A 92 -12.13 6.69 -3.37
C LEU A 92 -13.56 6.69 -3.93
N PRO A 93 -13.74 6.77 -5.26
CA PRO A 93 -15.07 6.93 -5.87
C PRO A 93 -15.93 5.67 -5.81
N VAL A 94 -15.30 4.49 -5.69
CA VAL A 94 -15.94 3.19 -5.58
C VAL A 94 -15.69 2.64 -4.17
N LYS A 95 -16.65 1.91 -3.60
CA LYS A 95 -16.55 1.41 -2.22
C LYS A 95 -16.44 -0.11 -2.11
N ASP A 96 -16.57 -0.83 -3.21
CA ASP A 96 -16.51 -2.29 -3.30
C ASP A 96 -15.74 -2.78 -4.54
N GLY A 97 -15.56 -4.08 -4.65
CA GLY A 97 -14.86 -4.69 -5.78
C GLY A 97 -13.38 -4.37 -5.86
N TRP A 98 -12.73 -4.12 -4.72
CA TRP A 98 -11.34 -3.68 -4.67
C TRP A 98 -10.34 -4.82 -4.87
N VAL A 99 -9.41 -4.60 -5.79
CA VAL A 99 -8.17 -5.37 -5.84
C VAL A 99 -7.21 -4.81 -4.81
N LEU A 100 -6.92 -5.61 -3.80
CA LEU A 100 -5.94 -5.28 -2.76
C LEU A 100 -4.54 -5.68 -3.22
N SER A 101 -3.57 -4.81 -3.06
CA SER A 101 -2.16 -5.12 -3.29
C SER A 101 -1.40 -5.12 -1.98
N MET A 102 -0.76 -6.25 -1.65
CA MET A 102 0.09 -6.39 -0.47
C MET A 102 1.55 -6.45 -0.90
N ASP A 103 2.35 -5.57 -0.33
CA ASP A 103 3.78 -5.54 -0.61
C ASP A 103 4.55 -4.98 0.59
N ARG A 104 5.87 -5.16 0.59
CA ARG A 104 6.76 -4.76 1.64
C ARG A 104 7.85 -3.85 1.09
N ALA A 105 8.09 -2.76 1.79
CA ALA A 105 9.17 -1.84 1.47
C ALA A 105 10.15 -1.69 2.63
N ASN A 106 11.42 -1.59 2.30
CA ASN A 106 12.45 -1.17 3.24
C ASN A 106 12.73 0.31 3.00
N TRP A 107 12.49 1.13 4.01
CA TRP A 107 12.80 2.55 3.97
C TRP A 107 13.94 2.87 4.91
N LYS A 108 14.86 3.70 4.43
CA LYS A 108 16.05 4.10 5.19
C LYS A 108 15.87 5.53 5.69
N PHE A 109 15.85 5.69 7.00
CA PHE A 109 15.78 6.99 7.68
C PHE A 109 17.10 7.22 8.43
N GLY A 110 18.07 7.85 7.78
CA GLY A 110 19.42 7.95 8.31
C GLY A 110 20.04 6.57 8.53
N GLU A 111 20.33 6.23 9.79
CA GLU A 111 20.86 4.90 10.18
C GLU A 111 19.77 3.84 10.40
N PHE A 112 18.50 4.24 10.50
CA PHE A 112 17.39 3.34 10.76
C PHE A 112 16.83 2.75 9.47
N ASN A 113 16.89 1.43 9.35
CA ASN A 113 16.14 0.70 8.32
C ASN A 113 14.80 0.28 8.89
N ILE A 114 13.73 0.69 8.23
CA ILE A 114 12.37 0.36 8.63
C ILE A 114 11.74 -0.51 7.57
N ASN A 115 11.32 -1.67 7.99
CA ASN A 115 10.59 -2.61 7.18
C ASN A 115 9.09 -2.35 7.34
N ILE A 116 8.41 -2.06 6.25
CA ILE A 116 7.01 -1.64 6.25
C ILE A 116 6.20 -2.61 5.39
N LEU A 117 5.26 -3.32 6.02
CA LEU A 117 4.24 -4.07 5.32
C LEU A 117 3.09 -3.12 4.98
N THR A 118 2.72 -3.05 3.72
CA THR A 118 1.67 -2.15 3.21
C THR A 118 0.55 -2.94 2.55
N LEU A 119 -0.69 -2.54 2.81
CA LEU A 119 -1.87 -2.99 2.10
C LEU A 119 -2.49 -1.78 1.39
N GLY A 120 -2.49 -1.81 0.07
CA GLY A 120 -3.05 -0.77 -0.80
C GLY A 120 -4.27 -1.27 -1.56
N VAL A 121 -5.05 -0.32 -2.04
CA VAL A 121 -6.18 -0.52 -2.94
C VAL A 121 -5.79 0.00 -4.32
N THR A 122 -5.90 -0.82 -5.35
CA THR A 122 -5.53 -0.42 -6.72
C THR A 122 -6.59 0.50 -7.32
N TYR A 123 -6.13 1.64 -7.86
CA TYR A 123 -7.01 2.61 -8.51
C TYR A 123 -6.21 3.49 -9.47
N LYS A 124 -6.62 3.52 -10.78
CA LYS A 124 -6.00 4.37 -11.81
C LYS A 124 -4.46 4.29 -11.82
N ASP A 125 -3.93 3.09 -12.03
CA ASP A 125 -2.50 2.82 -12.18
C ASP A 125 -1.63 3.09 -10.94
N ILE A 126 -2.24 3.29 -9.78
CA ILE A 126 -1.56 3.37 -8.49
C ILE A 126 -2.30 2.54 -7.43
N ALA A 127 -1.56 1.85 -6.57
CA ALA A 127 -2.18 1.27 -5.38
C ALA A 127 -2.13 2.30 -4.24
N VAL A 128 -3.29 2.83 -3.91
CA VAL A 128 -3.49 3.77 -2.79
C VAL A 128 -3.17 3.06 -1.47
N PRO A 129 -2.09 3.43 -0.75
CA PRO A 129 -1.69 2.72 0.47
C PRO A 129 -2.63 3.05 1.62
N LEU A 130 -3.59 2.16 1.93
CA LEU A 130 -4.57 2.37 3.00
C LEU A 130 -4.01 2.05 4.38
N LEU A 131 -3.41 0.88 4.52
CA LEU A 131 -2.89 0.39 5.80
C LEU A 131 -1.40 0.09 5.70
N PHE A 132 -0.71 0.24 6.80
CA PHE A 132 0.66 -0.22 6.95
C PHE A 132 0.96 -0.69 8.38
N SER A 133 1.96 -1.53 8.49
CA SER A 133 2.54 -1.99 9.75
C SER A 133 4.05 -1.85 9.69
N LEU A 134 4.63 -1.24 10.72
CA LEU A 134 6.07 -1.19 10.88
C LEU A 134 6.54 -2.51 11.47
N LEU A 135 7.31 -3.27 10.71
CA LEU A 135 7.85 -4.54 11.17
C LEU A 135 9.08 -4.31 12.02
N GLY A 136 9.08 -4.85 13.23
CA GLY A 136 10.19 -4.69 14.20
C GLY A 136 11.44 -5.51 13.87
N LYS A 137 11.52 -6.11 12.67
CA LYS A 137 12.54 -7.05 12.24
C LYS A 137 13.06 -6.76 10.84
N ARG A 138 14.21 -7.31 10.50
CA ARG A 138 14.71 -7.39 9.12
C ARG A 138 14.12 -8.63 8.43
N GLY A 139 14.08 -8.61 7.09
CA GLY A 139 13.60 -9.74 6.29
C GLY A 139 12.08 -9.74 6.06
N ASP A 140 11.55 -10.90 5.67
CA ASP A 140 10.17 -11.03 5.21
C ASP A 140 9.16 -10.92 6.35
N SER A 141 7.94 -10.49 6.00
CA SER A 141 6.80 -10.54 6.92
C SER A 141 6.42 -12.00 7.21
N ASN A 142 6.01 -12.28 8.44
CA ASN A 142 5.43 -13.56 8.78
C ASN A 142 3.91 -13.61 8.47
N TRP A 143 3.30 -14.76 8.64
CA TRP A 143 1.89 -14.92 8.31
C TRP A 143 0.96 -14.19 9.29
N GLU A 144 1.34 -14.08 10.56
CA GLU A 144 0.60 -13.34 11.59
C GLU A 144 0.53 -11.84 11.27
N GLU A 145 1.64 -11.26 10.82
CA GLU A 145 1.70 -9.85 10.42
C GLU A 145 0.80 -9.57 9.21
N ARG A 146 0.79 -10.49 8.23
CA ARG A 146 -0.08 -10.41 7.04
C ARG A 146 -1.54 -10.55 7.41
N LYS A 147 -1.86 -11.51 8.29
CA LYS A 147 -3.20 -11.73 8.85
C LYS A 147 -3.67 -10.48 9.59
N ALA A 148 -2.85 -9.94 10.48
CA ALA A 148 -3.21 -8.77 11.29
C ALA A 148 -3.59 -7.55 10.45
N ILE A 149 -2.84 -7.26 9.36
CA ILE A 149 -3.17 -6.13 8.48
C ILE A 149 -4.45 -6.39 7.67
N MET A 150 -4.70 -7.63 7.22
CA MET A 150 -5.93 -8.00 6.52
C MET A 150 -7.15 -7.97 7.45
N GLU A 151 -7.05 -8.52 8.66
CA GLU A 151 -8.13 -8.44 9.66
C GLU A 151 -8.44 -6.99 10.04
N ARG A 152 -7.40 -6.14 10.12
CA ARG A 152 -7.59 -4.71 10.33
C ARG A 152 -8.33 -4.06 9.15
N PHE A 153 -8.03 -4.45 7.91
CA PHE A 153 -8.75 -3.99 6.72
C PHE A 153 -10.22 -4.42 6.78
N ILE A 154 -10.48 -5.69 7.02
CA ILE A 154 -11.84 -6.25 7.09
C ILE A 154 -12.67 -5.58 8.20
N ARG A 155 -12.08 -5.32 9.36
CA ARG A 155 -12.75 -4.62 10.47
C ARG A 155 -13.09 -3.17 10.14
N LEU A 156 -12.27 -2.48 9.35
CA LEU A 156 -12.49 -1.06 9.02
C LEU A 156 -13.44 -0.84 7.85
N PHE A 157 -13.41 -1.73 6.85
CA PHE A 157 -14.06 -1.51 5.55
C PHE A 157 -15.05 -2.62 5.18
N GLY A 158 -15.02 -3.75 5.87
CA GLY A 158 -15.84 -4.93 5.57
C GLY A 158 -15.16 -5.91 4.61
N HIS A 159 -15.54 -7.18 4.73
CA HIS A 159 -15.05 -8.25 3.85
C HIS A 159 -15.61 -8.10 2.42
N GLY A 160 -16.87 -7.69 2.29
CA GLY A 160 -17.59 -7.63 1.01
C GLY A 160 -17.02 -6.64 -0.02
N CYS A 161 -16.19 -5.68 0.42
CA CYS A 161 -15.55 -4.74 -0.51
C CYS A 161 -14.33 -5.33 -1.23
N ILE A 162 -13.86 -6.54 -0.84
CA ILE A 162 -12.66 -7.19 -1.40
C ILE A 162 -13.07 -7.99 -2.63
N ASP A 163 -12.53 -7.66 -3.80
CA ASP A 163 -12.58 -8.54 -4.98
C ASP A 163 -11.49 -9.61 -4.88
N CYS A 164 -10.24 -9.22 -4.79
CA CYS A 164 -9.12 -10.14 -4.63
C CYS A 164 -7.90 -9.47 -3.99
N LEU A 165 -6.96 -10.31 -3.55
CA LEU A 165 -5.64 -9.91 -3.08
C LEU A 165 -4.58 -10.29 -4.10
N VAL A 166 -3.70 -9.36 -4.46
CA VAL A 166 -2.50 -9.62 -5.27
C VAL A 166 -1.24 -9.41 -4.43
N ALA A 167 -0.28 -10.32 -4.56
CA ALA A 167 0.99 -10.23 -3.82
C ALA A 167 2.12 -10.96 -4.55
N ASP A 168 3.38 -10.65 -4.23
CA ASP A 168 4.55 -11.30 -4.82
C ASP A 168 4.91 -12.59 -4.07
N ARG A 169 5.91 -13.29 -4.58
CA ARG A 169 6.38 -14.61 -4.14
C ARG A 169 6.87 -14.68 -2.69
N GLU A 170 7.21 -13.56 -2.06
CA GLU A 170 7.56 -13.55 -0.64
C GLU A 170 6.36 -13.88 0.26
N PHE A 171 5.13 -13.66 -0.23
CA PHE A 171 3.89 -13.86 0.52
C PHE A 171 3.35 -15.30 0.45
N ILE A 172 4.23 -16.30 0.32
CA ILE A 172 3.85 -17.71 0.22
C ILE A 172 4.27 -18.50 1.46
N CYS A 173 3.29 -18.89 2.28
CA CYS A 173 3.46 -19.94 3.30
C CYS A 173 2.14 -20.71 3.49
N LYS A 174 2.20 -21.88 4.14
CA LYS A 174 1.05 -22.76 4.35
C LYS A 174 -0.07 -22.07 5.11
N GLU A 175 0.29 -21.46 6.22
CA GLU A 175 -0.62 -20.83 7.18
C GLU A 175 -1.36 -19.65 6.54
N TRP A 176 -0.64 -18.82 5.78
CA TRP A 176 -1.21 -17.66 5.10
C TRP A 176 -2.19 -18.06 3.99
N ILE A 177 -1.81 -19.00 3.14
CA ILE A 177 -2.71 -19.49 2.07
C ILE A 177 -3.92 -20.19 2.67
N GLY A 178 -3.74 -20.98 3.74
CA GLY A 178 -4.83 -21.61 4.49
C GLY A 178 -5.79 -20.55 5.03
N TRP A 179 -5.28 -19.52 5.69
CA TRP A 179 -6.11 -18.44 6.22
C TRP A 179 -6.91 -17.70 5.12
N LEU A 180 -6.30 -17.43 3.97
CA LEU A 180 -7.00 -16.83 2.83
C LEU A 180 -8.12 -17.74 2.32
N ASN A 181 -7.87 -19.05 2.21
CA ASN A 181 -8.87 -20.05 1.79
C ASN A 181 -10.03 -20.12 2.78
N ASP A 182 -9.75 -20.21 4.08
CA ASP A 182 -10.76 -20.30 5.14
C ASP A 182 -11.67 -19.07 5.19
N ASN A 183 -11.10 -17.89 4.92
CA ASN A 183 -11.84 -16.63 4.85
C ASN A 183 -12.45 -16.35 3.46
N ARG A 184 -12.33 -17.27 2.50
CA ARG A 184 -12.85 -17.15 1.12
C ARG A 184 -12.38 -15.87 0.42
N ILE A 185 -11.17 -15.42 0.70
CA ILE A 185 -10.54 -14.28 0.04
C ILE A 185 -9.90 -14.77 -1.25
N ARG A 186 -10.37 -14.28 -2.39
CA ARG A 186 -9.73 -14.55 -3.69
C ARG A 186 -8.33 -13.96 -3.70
N TYR A 187 -7.37 -14.69 -4.26
CA TYR A 187 -5.99 -14.20 -4.35
C TYR A 187 -5.32 -14.65 -5.62
N TYR A 188 -4.32 -13.86 -6.04
CA TYR A 188 -3.40 -14.13 -7.14
C TYR A 188 -1.99 -13.82 -6.65
N ILE A 189 -1.25 -14.84 -6.26
CA ILE A 189 0.08 -14.71 -5.66
C ILE A 189 1.10 -15.39 -6.55
N ARG A 190 2.18 -14.68 -6.90
CA ARG A 190 3.26 -15.23 -7.71
C ARG A 190 4.02 -16.27 -6.94
N ILE A 191 4.43 -17.33 -7.63
CA ILE A 191 5.35 -18.36 -7.13
C ILE A 191 6.58 -18.44 -8.03
N ARG A 192 7.66 -19.01 -7.49
CA ARG A 192 8.84 -19.32 -8.32
C ARG A 192 8.51 -20.47 -9.27
N GLN A 193 9.01 -20.41 -10.50
CA GLN A 193 8.72 -21.43 -11.50
C GLN A 193 9.32 -22.81 -11.15
N ASP A 194 10.40 -22.83 -10.36
CA ASP A 194 11.16 -24.02 -9.99
C ASP A 194 10.64 -24.72 -8.73
N ILE A 195 9.54 -24.26 -8.12
CA ILE A 195 8.98 -24.90 -6.94
C ILE A 195 8.33 -26.25 -7.27
N TRP A 196 8.31 -27.12 -6.27
CA TRP A 196 7.61 -28.38 -6.34
C TRP A 196 6.12 -28.23 -6.01
N ILE A 197 5.29 -28.85 -6.85
CA ILE A 197 3.85 -29.01 -6.65
C ILE A 197 3.50 -30.48 -6.81
N VAL A 198 2.40 -30.91 -6.21
CA VAL A 198 1.90 -32.28 -6.32
C VAL A 198 0.56 -32.27 -7.05
N LYS A 199 0.38 -33.15 -8.03
CA LYS A 199 -0.91 -33.42 -8.68
C LYS A 199 -1.74 -34.35 -7.78
N PRO A 200 -2.84 -33.91 -7.18
CA PRO A 200 -3.57 -34.75 -6.22
C PRO A 200 -4.13 -36.06 -6.84
N SER A 201 -4.44 -36.01 -8.14
CA SER A 201 -5.01 -37.18 -8.86
C SER A 201 -4.05 -38.35 -9.04
N THR A 202 -2.74 -38.09 -9.10
CA THR A 202 -1.70 -39.10 -9.36
C THR A 202 -0.68 -39.20 -8.26
N GLY A 203 -0.64 -38.27 -7.31
CA GLY A 203 0.43 -38.13 -6.34
C GLY A 203 1.78 -37.66 -6.94
N GLU A 204 1.82 -37.41 -8.25
CA GLU A 204 3.03 -37.04 -8.96
C GLU A 204 3.55 -35.67 -8.51
N ARG A 205 4.84 -35.63 -8.17
CA ARG A 205 5.56 -34.39 -7.80
C ARG A 205 6.28 -33.83 -9.01
N ILE A 206 5.91 -32.64 -9.44
CA ILE A 206 6.49 -31.94 -10.60
C ILE A 206 6.94 -30.53 -10.25
N ARG A 207 7.81 -29.96 -11.07
CA ARG A 207 8.10 -28.53 -11.01
C ARG A 207 6.93 -27.72 -11.59
N ALA A 208 6.61 -26.58 -11.01
CA ALA A 208 5.45 -25.76 -11.43
C ALA A 208 5.55 -25.35 -12.91
N TRP A 209 6.75 -25.05 -13.42
CA TRP A 209 6.98 -24.66 -14.80
C TRP A 209 6.58 -25.76 -15.82
N TRP A 210 6.58 -27.02 -15.44
CA TRP A 210 6.18 -28.15 -16.30
C TRP A 210 4.74 -28.02 -16.83
N LEU A 211 3.85 -27.40 -16.05
CA LEU A 211 2.49 -27.17 -16.49
C LEU A 211 2.38 -26.13 -17.62
N PHE A 212 3.42 -25.31 -17.79
CA PHE A 212 3.43 -24.11 -18.63
C PHE A 212 4.60 -24.03 -19.61
N ASN A 213 5.39 -25.10 -19.75
CA ASN A 213 6.59 -25.14 -20.61
C ASN A 213 6.27 -24.87 -22.09
N SER A 214 5.06 -25.24 -22.56
CA SER A 214 4.60 -25.05 -23.94
C SER A 214 4.16 -23.61 -24.27
N LEU A 215 4.12 -22.69 -23.30
CA LEU A 215 3.68 -21.33 -23.52
C LEU A 215 4.69 -20.55 -24.39
N LYS A 216 4.18 -19.91 -25.44
CA LYS A 216 4.93 -18.93 -26.24
C LYS A 216 4.85 -17.55 -25.60
N VAL A 217 5.75 -16.64 -25.99
CA VAL A 217 5.74 -15.25 -25.52
C VAL A 217 4.41 -14.58 -25.83
N GLY A 218 3.81 -13.93 -24.84
CA GLY A 218 2.51 -13.29 -24.91
C GLY A 218 1.32 -14.21 -24.63
N GLN A 219 1.55 -15.52 -24.43
CA GLN A 219 0.50 -16.46 -24.10
C GLN A 219 0.28 -16.60 -22.59
N GLU A 220 -0.97 -16.90 -22.24
CA GLU A 220 -1.42 -17.23 -20.90
C GLU A 220 -2.10 -18.61 -20.92
N LYS A 221 -1.98 -19.36 -19.82
CA LYS A 221 -2.63 -20.67 -19.65
C LYS A 221 -3.13 -20.81 -18.23
N PHE A 222 -4.38 -21.21 -18.10
CA PHE A 222 -5.02 -21.49 -16.82
C PHE A 222 -5.09 -23.01 -16.62
N TYR A 223 -4.58 -23.48 -15.49
CA TYR A 223 -4.68 -24.87 -15.13
C TYR A 223 -5.92 -25.07 -14.23
N TYR A 224 -6.91 -25.80 -14.74
CA TYR A 224 -8.22 -25.92 -14.09
C TYR A 224 -8.31 -27.05 -13.06
N LYS A 225 -7.24 -27.84 -12.88
CA LYS A 225 -7.15 -28.83 -11.81
C LYS A 225 -6.41 -28.22 -10.63
N THR A 226 -6.73 -28.66 -9.42
CA THR A 226 -5.98 -28.27 -8.24
C THR A 226 -4.59 -28.92 -8.24
N VAL A 227 -3.66 -28.23 -7.63
CA VAL A 227 -2.36 -28.79 -7.23
C VAL A 227 -2.18 -28.56 -5.73
N LEU A 228 -1.40 -29.43 -5.10
CA LEU A 228 -1.00 -29.24 -3.72
C LEU A 228 0.33 -28.49 -3.66
N HIS A 229 0.33 -27.36 -3.01
CA HIS A 229 1.52 -26.56 -2.72
C HIS A 229 1.58 -26.21 -1.24
N LYS A 230 2.68 -26.57 -0.57
CA LYS A 230 2.84 -26.37 0.89
C LYS A 230 1.64 -26.83 1.72
N GLY A 231 1.00 -27.95 1.34
CA GLY A 231 -0.15 -28.50 2.04
C GLY A 231 -1.49 -27.83 1.76
N GLN A 232 -1.55 -26.87 0.80
CA GLN A 232 -2.78 -26.19 0.41
C GLN A 232 -3.16 -26.51 -1.04
N TYR A 233 -4.45 -26.71 -1.30
CA TYR A 233 -4.99 -26.87 -2.65
C TYR A 233 -5.13 -25.50 -3.31
N VAL A 234 -4.49 -25.34 -4.48
CA VAL A 234 -4.48 -24.09 -5.24
C VAL A 234 -4.65 -24.35 -6.73
N TYR A 235 -5.06 -23.34 -7.49
CA TYR A 235 -5.17 -23.41 -8.96
C TYR A 235 -4.03 -22.63 -9.61
N PRO A 236 -3.11 -23.27 -10.34
CA PRO A 236 -2.04 -22.56 -11.04
C PRO A 236 -2.55 -21.83 -12.30
N ALA A 237 -1.89 -20.71 -12.60
CA ALA A 237 -1.95 -20.05 -13.91
C ALA A 237 -0.55 -19.62 -14.31
N GLY A 238 -0.24 -19.67 -15.60
CA GLY A 238 1.07 -19.28 -16.13
C GLY A 238 0.95 -18.31 -17.29
N SER A 239 1.87 -17.40 -17.37
CA SER A 239 2.04 -16.49 -18.51
C SER A 239 3.51 -16.34 -18.87
N ARG A 240 3.81 -16.09 -20.16
CA ARG A 240 5.16 -15.79 -20.63
C ARG A 240 5.21 -14.36 -21.14
N ILE A 241 5.83 -13.50 -20.35
CA ILE A 241 5.92 -12.07 -20.64
C ILE A 241 7.11 -11.81 -21.59
N LYS A 242 6.90 -10.91 -22.56
CA LYS A 242 7.97 -10.46 -23.47
C LYS A 242 9.12 -9.83 -22.66
N ARG A 243 10.36 -10.17 -23.01
CA ARG A 243 11.60 -9.70 -22.36
C ARG A 243 11.83 -10.19 -20.93
N VAL A 244 10.99 -11.10 -20.40
CA VAL A 244 11.21 -11.75 -19.10
C VAL A 244 11.51 -13.22 -19.37
N PRO A 245 12.73 -13.73 -19.05
CA PRO A 245 13.09 -15.12 -19.33
C PRO A 245 12.26 -16.13 -18.54
N GLU A 246 11.89 -15.77 -17.30
CA GLU A 246 11.13 -16.62 -16.40
C GLU A 246 9.63 -16.63 -16.75
N LEU A 247 9.02 -17.81 -16.58
CA LEU A 247 7.56 -17.91 -16.56
C LEU A 247 7.00 -17.18 -15.33
N GLN A 248 5.99 -16.36 -15.55
CA GLN A 248 5.18 -15.82 -14.45
C GLN A 248 4.13 -16.86 -14.08
N ILE A 249 4.29 -17.52 -12.93
CA ILE A 249 3.35 -18.51 -12.44
C ILE A 249 2.66 -17.96 -11.19
N LEU A 250 1.34 -18.04 -11.20
CA LEU A 250 0.46 -17.59 -10.12
C LEU A 250 -0.22 -18.80 -9.49
N ILE A 251 -0.48 -18.72 -8.20
CA ILE A 251 -1.46 -19.55 -7.52
C ILE A 251 -2.73 -18.73 -7.26
N ARG A 252 -3.88 -19.38 -7.38
CA ARG A 252 -5.21 -18.77 -7.29
C ARG A 252 -6.11 -19.55 -6.35
N PHE A 253 -7.05 -18.85 -5.74
CA PHE A 253 -8.08 -19.43 -4.89
C PHE A 253 -9.06 -20.32 -5.67
N ASN A 254 -9.45 -19.91 -6.88
CA ASN A 254 -10.47 -20.57 -7.70
C ASN A 254 -10.05 -20.66 -9.18
N ARG A 255 -10.96 -21.12 -10.04
CA ARG A 255 -10.75 -21.31 -11.49
C ARG A 255 -10.88 -20.04 -12.33
N SER A 256 -11.07 -18.85 -11.72
CA SER A 256 -11.24 -17.60 -12.45
C SER A 256 -10.08 -17.31 -13.43
N GLU A 257 -10.38 -16.78 -14.61
CA GLU A 257 -9.42 -16.48 -15.68
C GLU A 257 -8.87 -15.04 -15.62
N ASP A 258 -9.39 -14.21 -14.74
CA ASP A 258 -8.95 -12.82 -14.51
C ASP A 258 -7.66 -12.69 -13.69
N GLY A 259 -7.09 -13.82 -13.24
CA GLY A 259 -5.94 -13.84 -12.36
C GLY A 259 -4.71 -13.13 -12.90
N VAL A 260 -4.37 -13.31 -14.18
CA VAL A 260 -3.19 -12.67 -14.76
C VAL A 260 -3.42 -11.16 -14.93
N ALA A 261 -4.62 -10.76 -15.37
CA ALA A 261 -5.00 -9.35 -15.49
C ALA A 261 -5.03 -8.66 -14.12
N SER A 262 -5.64 -9.29 -13.12
CA SER A 262 -5.66 -8.77 -11.74
C SER A 262 -4.26 -8.69 -11.14
N TYR A 263 -3.40 -9.67 -11.40
CA TYR A 263 -2.03 -9.66 -10.90
C TYR A 263 -1.18 -8.54 -11.49
N LYS A 264 -1.44 -8.10 -12.72
CA LYS A 264 -0.75 -6.93 -13.31
C LYS A 264 -0.91 -5.68 -12.45
N LYS A 265 -2.03 -5.53 -11.76
CA LYS A 265 -2.28 -4.42 -10.82
C LYS A 265 -1.35 -4.41 -9.59
N ARG A 266 -0.65 -5.51 -9.30
CA ARG A 266 0.37 -5.54 -8.24
C ARG A 266 1.45 -4.47 -8.44
N TRP A 267 1.83 -4.18 -9.68
CA TRP A 267 2.84 -3.15 -9.97
C TRP A 267 2.44 -1.74 -9.56
N GLU A 268 1.15 -1.49 -9.37
CA GLU A 268 0.65 -0.19 -8.94
C GLU A 268 1.14 0.19 -7.53
N ILE A 269 1.42 -0.79 -6.64
CA ILE A 269 1.98 -0.50 -5.31
C ILE A 269 3.45 -0.08 -5.38
N GLU A 270 4.21 -0.61 -6.34
CA GLU A 270 5.59 -0.18 -6.58
C GLU A 270 5.63 1.26 -7.11
N THR A 271 4.64 1.65 -7.91
CA THR A 271 4.44 3.04 -8.34
C THR A 271 4.18 3.96 -7.15
N ALA A 272 3.31 3.55 -6.23
CA ALA A 272 3.06 4.29 -5.00
C ALA A 272 4.31 4.40 -4.11
N PHE A 273 5.07 3.32 -3.95
CA PHE A 273 6.32 3.34 -3.18
C PHE A 273 7.37 4.26 -3.81
N ARG A 274 7.49 4.26 -5.13
CA ARG A 274 8.39 5.17 -5.85
C ARG A 274 7.99 6.63 -5.63
N ALA A 275 6.70 6.96 -5.72
CA ALA A 275 6.19 8.30 -5.47
C ALA A 275 6.44 8.76 -4.02
N ILE A 276 6.34 7.86 -3.05
CA ILE A 276 6.62 8.16 -1.64
C ILE A 276 8.13 8.31 -1.38
N LYS A 277 8.95 7.43 -1.98
CA LYS A 277 10.37 7.28 -1.65
C LYS A 277 11.27 8.27 -2.38
N SER A 278 11.26 8.29 -3.70
CA SER A 278 12.33 8.91 -4.50
C SER A 278 11.86 9.87 -5.58
N SER A 279 10.74 9.62 -6.23
CA SER A 279 10.25 10.44 -7.35
C SER A 279 9.19 11.47 -6.94
N GLY A 280 8.96 11.66 -5.63
CA GLY A 280 7.93 12.54 -5.10
C GLY A 280 8.34 13.05 -3.73
N PHE A 281 7.73 12.53 -2.67
CA PHE A 281 7.85 13.10 -1.32
C PHE A 281 9.21 12.93 -0.63
N ASN A 282 10.14 12.12 -1.15
CA ASN A 282 11.50 11.89 -0.62
C ASN A 282 11.49 11.62 0.89
N ILE A 283 10.67 10.66 1.31
CA ILE A 283 10.42 10.40 2.74
C ILE A 283 11.69 10.03 3.52
N GLU A 284 12.71 9.54 2.84
CA GLU A 284 14.01 9.17 3.42
C GLU A 284 14.90 10.38 3.76
N ASP A 285 14.55 11.59 3.31
CA ASP A 285 15.28 12.85 3.63
C ASP A 285 15.03 13.34 5.06
N THR A 286 14.33 12.57 5.88
CA THR A 286 14.11 12.88 7.29
C THR A 286 14.94 11.98 8.20
N TYR A 287 15.39 12.54 9.32
CA TYR A 287 16.21 11.85 10.33
C TYR A 287 15.46 11.77 11.67
N PRO A 288 14.30 11.12 11.76
CA PRO A 288 13.62 10.96 13.03
C PRO A 288 14.38 9.94 13.91
N ARG A 289 14.56 10.27 15.19
CA ARG A 289 15.25 9.40 16.16
C ARG A 289 14.34 8.38 16.85
N ASP A 290 13.05 8.35 16.52
CA ASP A 290 12.04 7.56 17.21
C ASP A 290 11.06 6.88 16.22
N ARG A 291 10.80 5.58 16.43
CA ARG A 291 9.90 4.78 15.59
C ARG A 291 8.46 5.32 15.53
N GLU A 292 7.93 5.85 16.63
CA GLU A 292 6.58 6.40 16.63
C GLU A 292 6.49 7.67 15.78
N ARG A 293 7.50 8.53 15.81
CA ARG A 293 7.61 9.71 14.96
C ARG A 293 7.71 9.33 13.48
N ILE A 294 8.42 8.23 13.19
CA ILE A 294 8.54 7.69 11.85
C ILE A 294 7.18 7.26 11.29
N ALA A 295 6.27 6.70 12.10
CA ALA A 295 4.95 6.27 11.62
C ALA A 295 4.03 7.44 11.20
N ARG A 296 4.19 8.62 11.78
CA ARG A 296 3.32 9.79 11.55
C ARG A 296 3.55 10.41 10.18
N LEU A 297 4.80 10.55 9.78
CA LEU A 297 5.15 11.16 8.51
C LEU A 297 4.67 10.35 7.29
N PRO A 298 4.88 9.01 7.22
CA PRO A 298 4.26 8.18 6.18
C PRO A 298 2.74 8.29 6.11
N ALA A 299 2.07 8.48 7.26
CA ALA A 299 0.62 8.70 7.24
C ALA A 299 0.23 9.99 6.53
N MET A 300 0.94 11.09 6.84
CA MET A 300 0.72 12.38 6.18
C MET A 300 1.05 12.32 4.69
N VAL A 301 2.17 11.72 4.34
CA VAL A 301 2.60 11.57 2.95
C VAL A 301 1.60 10.74 2.13
N ARG A 302 1.01 9.70 2.72
CA ARG A 302 -0.02 8.90 2.04
C ARG A 302 -1.30 9.70 1.80
N ILE A 303 -1.74 10.50 2.77
CA ILE A 303 -2.89 11.38 2.58
C ILE A 303 -2.58 12.39 1.46
N ALA A 304 -1.40 12.98 1.45
CA ALA A 304 -0.96 13.91 0.41
C ALA A 304 -0.89 13.25 -0.98
N LEU A 305 -0.33 12.02 -1.07
CA LEU A 305 -0.29 11.23 -2.30
C LEU A 305 -1.68 11.00 -2.87
N VAL A 306 -2.60 10.54 -2.01
CA VAL A 306 -3.98 10.26 -2.43
C VAL A 306 -4.70 11.53 -2.83
N TRP A 307 -4.56 12.60 -2.06
CA TRP A 307 -5.16 13.88 -2.38
C TRP A 307 -4.67 14.41 -3.74
N THR A 308 -3.37 14.35 -3.99
CA THR A 308 -2.78 14.79 -5.26
C THR A 308 -3.26 13.93 -6.44
N HIS A 309 -3.44 12.62 -6.22
CA HIS A 309 -3.83 11.70 -7.29
C HIS A 309 -5.33 11.70 -7.60
N LEU A 310 -6.19 11.97 -6.61
CA LEU A 310 -7.65 11.90 -6.77
C LEU A 310 -8.33 13.23 -6.95
N VAL A 311 -7.76 14.34 -6.44
CA VAL A 311 -8.45 15.62 -6.34
C VAL A 311 -7.73 16.73 -7.12
N VAL A 312 -6.43 16.63 -7.32
CA VAL A 312 -5.61 17.60 -8.09
C VAL A 312 -5.31 17.09 -9.47
#